data_282e452fe087e50f0f5b7ca8eb137042
#
_entry.id   282e452fe087e50f0f5b7ca8eb137042
#
_cell.length_a   1.000
_cell.length_b   1.000
_cell.length_c   1.000
_cell.angle_alpha   90.00
_cell.angle_beta   90.00
_cell.angle_gamma   90.00
#
_symmetry.space_group_name_H-M   'P 1'
#
loop_
_entity.id
_entity.type
_entity.pdbx_description
1 polymer ?
#
loop_
_entity_poly.entity_id
_entity_poly.type
_entity_poly.pdbx_seq_one_letter_code
_entity_poly.pdbx_strand_id
1 'polypeptide(L)'
;MNKLIVKLLLALAAATLAACSTYQSVVPDWMPGSGAIKVNLTGQEEVPPLSVPGSGSGAFRVAEDGTITGSVTTKDVAGTMAHIHRGAKGANGPVIVPLDKAGDTYSVPAGRKLTAAQIQDLKAGNLYVNVHTAKNKGGEVRAQLQP
;
A
#
# COMPACT_ATOMS: atom_id res chain seq x y z
N MET A 1 -30.21 -6.16 71.52
CA MET A 1 -29.15 -5.42 70.79
C MET A 1 -29.09 -5.90 69.37
N ASN A 2 -29.48 -5.10 68.59
CA ASN A 2 -29.84 -4.89 67.21
C ASN A 2 -29.17 -5.74 66.13
N LYS A 3 -29.97 -6.63 65.54
CA LYS A 3 -29.69 -7.41 64.32
C LYS A 3 -29.87 -6.58 63.01
N LEU A 4 -29.72 -5.25 63.06
CA LEU A 4 -30.05 -4.35 61.94
C LEU A 4 -28.86 -3.67 61.25
N ILE A 5 -27.59 -4.00 61.64
CA ILE A 5 -26.41 -3.30 61.09
C ILE A 5 -25.59 -4.17 60.13
N VAL A 6 -25.95 -5.42 59.89
CA VAL A 6 -25.16 -6.32 59.04
C VAL A 6 -25.68 -6.46 57.58
N LYS A 7 -26.71 -5.73 57.19
CA LYS A 7 -27.30 -5.82 55.84
C LYS A 7 -27.02 -4.66 54.88
N LEU A 8 -26.06 -3.78 55.18
CA LEU A 8 -25.80 -2.60 54.34
C LEU A 8 -24.36 -2.52 53.81
N LEU A 9 -23.61 -3.62 53.71
CA LEU A 9 -22.24 -3.62 53.17
C LEU A 9 -22.00 -4.65 52.08
N LEU A 10 -23.02 -5.05 51.32
CA LEU A 10 -22.90 -6.02 50.22
C LEU A 10 -23.57 -5.56 48.94
N ALA A 11 -23.46 -4.28 48.58
CA ALA A 11 -24.00 -3.79 47.30
C ALA A 11 -23.16 -2.64 46.75
N LEU A 12 -21.82 -2.82 46.66
CA LEU A 12 -20.96 -1.88 45.90
C LEU A 12 -19.73 -2.57 45.35
N ALA A 13 -19.91 -3.65 44.60
CA ALA A 13 -18.84 -4.31 43.90
C ALA A 13 -19.34 -4.99 42.62
N ALA A 14 -19.90 -4.23 41.69
CA ALA A 14 -20.16 -4.72 40.33
C ALA A 14 -20.51 -3.57 39.39
N ALA A 15 -19.56 -2.73 39.04
CA ALA A 15 -19.69 -1.87 37.84
C ALA A 15 -18.30 -1.30 37.45
N THR A 16 -17.32 -2.16 37.25
CA THR A 16 -16.12 -1.79 36.48
C THR A 16 -15.90 -2.83 35.40
N LEU A 17 -16.88 -3.01 34.52
CA LEU A 17 -16.73 -3.79 33.33
C LEU A 17 -16.62 -2.84 32.14
N ALA A 18 -15.37 -2.73 31.67
CA ALA A 18 -15.02 -2.70 30.25
C ALA A 18 -15.68 -1.60 29.41
N ALA A 19 -15.23 -0.38 29.54
CA ALA A 19 -15.07 0.45 28.37
C ALA A 19 -13.70 0.13 27.73
N CYS A 20 -13.54 -1.08 27.20
CA CYS A 20 -12.68 -1.27 26.04
C CYS A 20 -13.41 -0.62 24.87
N SER A 21 -13.46 0.70 24.87
CA SER A 21 -13.65 1.48 23.67
C SER A 21 -12.53 1.01 22.73
N THR A 22 -12.87 0.22 21.74
CA THR A 22 -12.06 0.08 20.55
C THR A 22 -11.98 1.49 19.96
N TYR A 23 -10.95 2.22 20.38
CA TYR A 23 -10.54 3.44 19.72
C TYR A 23 -9.98 2.99 18.37
N GLN A 24 -10.90 2.73 17.45
CA GLN A 24 -10.59 2.54 16.06
C GLN A 24 -10.22 3.94 15.58
N SER A 25 -8.93 4.24 15.66
CA SER A 25 -8.39 5.47 15.08
C SER A 25 -8.82 5.46 13.62
N VAL A 26 -9.74 6.34 13.25
CA VAL A 26 -10.08 6.61 11.84
C VAL A 26 -8.86 7.30 11.26
N VAL A 27 -7.86 6.51 10.88
CA VAL A 27 -6.73 7.02 10.12
C VAL A 27 -7.23 7.26 8.69
N PRO A 28 -7.08 8.47 8.15
CA PRO A 28 -7.47 8.74 6.77
C PRO A 28 -6.78 7.76 5.82
N ASP A 29 -7.47 7.30 4.78
CA ASP A 29 -6.97 6.31 3.82
C ASP A 29 -5.62 6.68 3.15
N TRP A 30 -5.21 7.95 3.24
CA TRP A 30 -3.94 8.45 2.72
C TRP A 30 -2.77 8.38 3.73
N MET A 31 -3.02 8.02 5.00
CA MET A 31 -1.94 7.91 5.98
C MET A 31 -1.18 6.60 5.82
N PRO A 32 0.16 6.61 5.93
CA PRO A 32 0.94 5.38 6.04
C PRO A 32 0.34 4.47 7.12
N GLY A 33 0.07 3.21 6.74
CA GLY A 33 -0.56 2.23 7.64
C GLY A 33 -2.09 2.14 7.58
N SER A 34 -2.80 3.07 6.93
CA SER A 34 -4.27 3.12 6.93
C SER A 34 -4.95 2.21 5.91
N GLY A 35 -4.35 1.98 4.76
CA GLY A 35 -5.00 1.24 3.68
C GLY A 35 -4.03 0.64 2.67
N ALA A 36 -4.55 -0.22 1.80
CA ALA A 36 -3.82 -0.71 0.64
C ALA A 36 -4.06 0.23 -0.54
N ILE A 37 -2.98 0.72 -1.14
CA ILE A 37 -2.98 1.46 -2.40
C ILE A 37 -3.19 0.43 -3.51
N LYS A 38 -4.41 0.31 -4.00
CA LYS A 38 -4.75 -0.59 -5.10
C LYS A 38 -4.32 0.00 -6.43
N VAL A 39 -3.77 -0.83 -7.31
CA VAL A 39 -3.30 -0.42 -8.63
C VAL A 39 -3.81 -1.34 -9.72
N ASN A 40 -4.16 -0.76 -10.86
CA ASN A 40 -4.47 -1.48 -12.10
C ASN A 40 -3.54 -0.97 -13.19
N LEU A 41 -2.63 -1.85 -13.64
CA LEU A 41 -1.63 -1.52 -14.64
C LEU A 41 -2.19 -1.73 -16.04
N THR A 42 -2.00 -0.73 -16.89
CA THR A 42 -2.37 -0.79 -18.32
C THR A 42 -1.31 -0.13 -19.17
N GLY A 43 -1.27 -0.47 -20.47
CA GLY A 43 -0.39 0.20 -21.42
C GLY A 43 -0.76 1.66 -21.65
N GLN A 44 -2.03 2.02 -21.47
CA GLN A 44 -2.49 3.40 -21.65
C GLN A 44 -1.92 4.38 -20.60
N GLU A 45 -1.52 3.88 -19.44
CA GLU A 45 -0.89 4.68 -18.39
C GLU A 45 0.64 4.84 -18.60
N GLU A 46 1.23 4.14 -19.58
CA GLU A 46 2.65 4.32 -19.95
C GLU A 46 2.91 5.67 -20.63
N VAL A 47 4.18 6.07 -20.65
CA VAL A 47 4.61 7.33 -21.27
C VAL A 47 5.77 7.04 -22.25
N PRO A 48 5.50 7.13 -23.58
CA PRO A 48 4.21 7.37 -24.21
C PRO A 48 3.22 6.20 -24.02
N PRO A 49 1.89 6.44 -24.14
CA PRO A 49 0.87 5.40 -24.05
C PRO A 49 1.08 4.27 -25.07
N LEU A 50 0.80 3.03 -24.64
CA LEU A 50 0.91 1.83 -25.48
C LEU A 50 -0.45 1.16 -25.62
N SER A 51 -0.75 0.71 -26.85
CA SER A 51 -1.89 -0.14 -27.12
C SER A 51 -1.45 -1.60 -27.10
N VAL A 52 -1.54 -2.22 -25.91
CA VAL A 52 -1.14 -3.62 -25.65
C VAL A 52 -2.29 -4.35 -24.94
N PRO A 53 -2.43 -5.67 -25.14
CA PRO A 53 -3.47 -6.46 -24.45
C PRO A 53 -3.11 -6.73 -22.99
N GLY A 54 -1.83 -6.55 -22.63
CA GLY A 54 -1.30 -6.82 -21.29
C GLY A 54 -1.91 -5.91 -20.24
N SER A 55 -2.07 -6.45 -19.05
CA SER A 55 -2.58 -5.74 -17.88
C SER A 55 -1.94 -6.28 -16.60
N GLY A 56 -2.18 -5.59 -15.49
CA GLY A 56 -1.78 -6.08 -14.17
C GLY A 56 -2.63 -5.46 -13.08
N SER A 57 -2.59 -6.09 -11.91
CA SER A 57 -3.24 -5.54 -10.72
C SER A 57 -2.47 -5.90 -9.47
N GLY A 58 -2.67 -5.14 -8.42
CA GLY A 58 -2.02 -5.41 -7.14
C GLY A 58 -2.32 -4.36 -6.10
N ALA A 59 -1.56 -4.40 -5.02
CA ALA A 59 -1.69 -3.42 -3.96
C ALA A 59 -0.37 -3.24 -3.21
N PHE A 60 -0.16 -2.03 -2.72
CA PHE A 60 0.97 -1.66 -1.88
C PHE A 60 0.49 -1.09 -0.56
N ARG A 61 1.29 -1.23 0.49
CA ARG A 61 1.09 -0.59 1.79
C ARG A 61 2.39 0.07 2.23
N VAL A 62 2.28 1.21 2.87
CA VAL A 62 3.43 1.87 3.51
C VAL A 62 3.09 2.02 4.99
N ALA A 63 3.90 1.41 5.84
CA ALA A 63 3.77 1.52 7.29
C ALA A 63 4.28 2.89 7.79
N GLU A 64 3.96 3.23 9.04
CA GLU A 64 4.39 4.50 9.66
C GLU A 64 5.90 4.69 9.69
N ASP A 65 6.66 3.59 9.82
CA ASP A 65 8.12 3.60 9.80
C ASP A 65 8.73 3.69 8.38
N GLY A 66 7.88 3.87 7.36
CA GLY A 66 8.25 3.93 5.95
C GLY A 66 8.42 2.57 5.26
N THR A 67 8.25 1.46 5.97
CA THR A 67 8.34 0.12 5.36
C THR A 67 7.26 -0.03 4.30
N ILE A 68 7.67 -0.29 3.05
CA ILE A 68 6.77 -0.56 1.94
C ILE A 68 6.68 -2.06 1.69
N THR A 69 5.47 -2.55 1.47
CA THR A 69 5.16 -3.94 1.12
C THR A 69 4.13 -3.98 0.01
N GLY A 70 4.01 -5.12 -0.64
CA GLY A 70 3.01 -5.31 -1.69
C GLY A 70 3.57 -5.93 -2.94
N SER A 71 2.69 -6.16 -3.90
CA SER A 71 3.02 -6.80 -5.17
C SER A 71 2.02 -6.43 -6.26
N VAL A 72 2.42 -6.67 -7.49
CA VAL A 72 1.54 -6.67 -8.67
C VAL A 72 1.67 -8.00 -9.39
N THR A 73 0.58 -8.48 -9.95
CA THR A 73 0.55 -9.67 -10.82
C THR A 73 0.07 -9.24 -12.20
N THR A 74 0.74 -9.69 -13.23
CA THR A 74 0.41 -9.36 -14.62
C THR A 74 -0.33 -10.49 -15.32
N LYS A 75 -1.05 -10.13 -16.37
CA LYS A 75 -1.74 -11.02 -17.30
C LYS A 75 -1.42 -10.57 -18.73
N ASP A 76 -1.07 -11.51 -19.58
CA ASP A 76 -0.72 -11.26 -21.00
C ASP A 76 0.46 -10.28 -21.17
N VAL A 77 1.41 -10.30 -20.22
CA VAL A 77 2.65 -9.52 -20.21
C VAL A 77 3.84 -10.45 -20.08
N ALA A 78 4.69 -10.51 -21.07
CA ALA A 78 5.97 -11.25 -21.00
C ALA A 78 7.02 -10.44 -20.22
N GLY A 79 6.70 -10.14 -18.96
CA GLY A 79 7.46 -9.23 -18.14
C GLY A 79 8.83 -9.78 -17.72
N THR A 80 9.84 -8.94 -17.82
CA THR A 80 11.23 -9.27 -17.47
C THR A 80 11.63 -8.72 -16.12
N MET A 81 11.13 -7.53 -15.77
CA MET A 81 11.39 -6.82 -14.51
C MET A 81 10.26 -5.84 -14.23
N ALA A 82 10.17 -5.39 -12.99
CA ALA A 82 9.24 -4.34 -12.57
C ALA A 82 9.88 -3.44 -11.51
N HIS A 83 9.46 -2.19 -11.47
CA HIS A 83 9.99 -1.21 -10.53
C HIS A 83 8.90 -0.26 -10.04
N ILE A 84 9.11 0.29 -8.85
CA ILE A 84 8.47 1.54 -8.45
C ILE A 84 9.42 2.68 -8.81
N HIS A 85 8.88 3.71 -9.44
CA HIS A 85 9.59 4.89 -9.90
C HIS A 85 9.07 6.15 -9.22
N ARG A 86 9.88 7.20 -9.24
CA ARG A 86 9.49 8.55 -8.90
C ARG A 86 9.12 9.31 -10.16
N GLY A 87 7.88 9.73 -10.30
CA GLY A 87 7.39 10.51 -11.43
C GLY A 87 5.90 10.82 -11.26
N ALA A 88 5.51 12.02 -11.62
CA ALA A 88 4.11 12.41 -11.68
C ALA A 88 3.37 11.65 -12.80
N LYS A 89 2.04 11.65 -12.77
CA LYS A 89 1.24 11.10 -13.86
C LYS A 89 1.63 11.78 -15.18
N GLY A 90 1.87 10.96 -16.22
CA GLY A 90 2.30 11.46 -17.54
C GLY A 90 3.79 11.82 -17.65
N ALA A 91 4.60 11.52 -16.64
CA ALA A 91 6.05 11.73 -16.68
C ALA A 91 6.81 10.45 -16.31
N ASN A 92 7.96 10.23 -16.98
CA ASN A 92 8.91 9.19 -16.60
C ASN A 92 9.89 9.70 -15.56
N GLY A 93 10.43 8.79 -14.74
CA GLY A 93 11.40 9.15 -13.73
C GLY A 93 12.26 7.98 -13.25
N PRO A 94 13.19 8.24 -12.32
CA PRO A 94 14.15 7.25 -11.87
C PRO A 94 13.50 6.11 -11.07
N VAL A 95 14.10 4.92 -11.14
CA VAL A 95 13.77 3.78 -10.26
C VAL A 95 14.11 4.12 -8.81
N ILE A 96 13.17 3.82 -7.91
CA ILE A 96 13.39 3.95 -6.46
C ILE A 96 13.28 2.62 -5.73
N VAL A 97 12.48 1.68 -6.22
CA VAL A 97 12.36 0.32 -5.66
C VAL A 97 12.31 -0.70 -6.79
N PRO A 98 13.35 -1.51 -6.99
CA PRO A 98 13.25 -2.70 -7.82
C PRO A 98 12.37 -3.75 -7.14
N LEU A 99 11.59 -4.51 -7.92
CA LEU A 99 10.71 -5.56 -7.44
C LEU A 99 11.29 -6.94 -7.77
N ASP A 100 11.13 -7.88 -6.85
CA ASP A 100 11.51 -9.28 -7.04
C ASP A 100 10.46 -9.99 -7.89
N LYS A 101 10.92 -10.74 -8.92
CA LYS A 101 10.06 -11.46 -9.85
C LYS A 101 9.91 -12.92 -9.45
N ALA A 102 8.65 -13.39 -9.38
CA ALA A 102 8.30 -14.79 -9.23
C ALA A 102 7.14 -15.13 -10.19
N GLY A 103 7.43 -15.78 -11.31
CA GLY A 103 6.44 -15.96 -12.38
C GLY A 103 5.96 -14.61 -12.93
N ASP A 104 4.65 -14.39 -12.91
CA ASP A 104 4.01 -13.15 -13.34
C ASP A 104 3.77 -12.15 -12.19
N THR A 105 4.26 -12.48 -10.99
CA THR A 105 4.15 -11.62 -9.81
C THR A 105 5.47 -10.91 -9.53
N TYR A 106 5.36 -9.63 -9.17
CA TYR A 106 6.48 -8.75 -8.84
C TYR A 106 6.23 -8.15 -7.46
N SER A 107 7.09 -8.48 -6.48
CA SER A 107 6.90 -8.13 -5.07
C SER A 107 7.97 -7.17 -4.57
N VAL A 108 7.62 -6.30 -3.65
CA VAL A 108 8.59 -5.47 -2.94
C VAL A 108 9.51 -6.37 -2.12
N PRO A 109 10.86 -6.24 -2.23
CA PRO A 109 11.78 -6.97 -1.39
C PRO A 109 11.53 -6.73 0.10
N ALA A 110 11.66 -7.79 0.93
CA ALA A 110 11.44 -7.68 2.37
C ALA A 110 12.32 -6.61 3.01
N GLY A 111 11.75 -5.85 3.96
CA GLY A 111 12.45 -4.82 4.71
C GLY A 111 12.74 -3.53 3.93
N ARG A 112 12.20 -3.38 2.71
CA ARG A 112 12.37 -2.15 1.93
C ARG A 112 11.65 -0.98 2.60
N LYS A 113 12.33 0.16 2.69
CA LYS A 113 11.77 1.41 3.23
C LYS A 113 11.84 2.53 2.22
N LEU A 114 10.81 3.35 2.19
CA LEU A 114 10.80 4.63 1.52
C LEU A 114 11.46 5.69 2.43
N THR A 115 12.22 6.59 1.83
CA THR A 115 12.72 7.79 2.53
C THR A 115 11.58 8.76 2.82
N ALA A 116 11.78 9.71 3.73
CA ALA A 116 10.79 10.75 4.02
C ALA A 116 10.38 11.54 2.74
N ALA A 117 11.33 11.82 1.85
CA ALA A 117 11.05 12.48 0.57
C ALA A 117 10.18 11.60 -0.35
N GLN A 118 10.48 10.30 -0.43
CA GLN A 118 9.67 9.36 -1.24
C GLN A 118 8.26 9.17 -0.67
N ILE A 119 8.07 9.26 0.65
CA ILE A 119 6.75 9.26 1.28
C ILE A 119 5.97 10.53 0.90
N GLN A 120 6.62 11.69 0.83
CA GLN A 120 5.98 12.91 0.34
C GLN A 120 5.61 12.81 -1.14
N ASP A 121 6.49 12.23 -1.97
CA ASP A 121 6.20 11.95 -3.37
C ASP A 121 4.99 11.00 -3.52
N LEU A 122 4.90 9.95 -2.69
CA LEU A 122 3.74 9.06 -2.67
C LEU A 122 2.45 9.82 -2.35
N LYS A 123 2.46 10.62 -1.27
CA LYS A 123 1.29 11.44 -0.86
C LYS A 123 0.86 12.43 -1.93
N ALA A 124 1.81 12.92 -2.72
CA ALA A 124 1.54 13.82 -3.86
C ALA A 124 1.11 13.07 -5.13
N GLY A 125 1.03 11.71 -5.11
CA GLY A 125 0.72 10.90 -6.29
C GLY A 125 1.87 10.87 -7.31
N ASN A 126 3.11 11.11 -6.89
CA ASN A 126 4.29 11.17 -7.74
C ASN A 126 5.13 9.89 -7.71
N LEU A 127 4.52 8.75 -7.39
CA LEU A 127 5.12 7.43 -7.57
C LEU A 127 4.28 6.60 -8.54
N TYR A 128 4.94 5.75 -9.31
CA TYR A 128 4.26 4.80 -10.17
C TYR A 128 4.98 3.45 -10.18
N VAL A 129 4.25 2.39 -10.47
CA VAL A 129 4.80 1.06 -10.75
C VAL A 129 4.65 0.75 -12.22
N ASN A 130 5.67 0.12 -12.83
CA ASN A 130 5.55 -0.42 -14.16
C ASN A 130 6.26 -1.76 -14.31
N VAL A 131 5.87 -2.51 -15.33
CA VAL A 131 6.45 -3.79 -15.71
C VAL A 131 7.03 -3.67 -17.11
N HIS A 132 8.30 -4.04 -17.24
CA HIS A 132 9.07 -3.99 -18.47
C HIS A 132 9.07 -5.33 -19.16
N THR A 133 9.18 -5.32 -20.50
CA THR A 133 9.34 -6.51 -21.33
C THR A 133 10.55 -6.37 -22.26
N ALA A 134 10.96 -7.43 -22.89
CA ALA A 134 12.02 -7.36 -23.90
C ALA A 134 11.66 -6.43 -25.07
N LYS A 135 10.35 -6.36 -25.41
CA LYS A 135 9.81 -5.50 -26.47
C LYS A 135 9.67 -4.05 -26.03
N ASN A 136 9.18 -3.83 -24.80
CA ASN A 136 8.92 -2.51 -24.24
C ASN A 136 9.84 -2.29 -23.02
N LYS A 137 11.10 -1.97 -23.30
CA LYS A 137 12.14 -1.80 -22.27
C LYS A 137 11.90 -0.59 -21.35
N GLY A 138 11.14 0.41 -21.80
CA GLY A 138 10.73 1.57 -20.99
C GLY A 138 9.56 1.28 -20.06
N GLY A 139 8.83 0.19 -20.29
CA GLY A 139 7.62 -0.24 -19.60
C GLY A 139 6.55 -0.66 -20.59
N GLU A 140 5.79 -1.70 -20.28
CA GLU A 140 4.67 -2.18 -21.09
C GLU A 140 3.32 -1.86 -20.46
N VAL A 141 3.24 -1.99 -19.13
CA VAL A 141 2.06 -1.65 -18.36
C VAL A 141 2.45 -0.89 -17.09
N ARG A 142 1.68 0.13 -16.76
CA ARG A 142 1.97 1.07 -15.67
C ARG A 142 0.71 1.42 -14.88
N ALA A 143 0.89 1.76 -13.61
CA ALA A 143 -0.12 2.41 -12.78
C ALA A 143 0.51 3.45 -11.85
N GLN A 144 -0.17 4.58 -11.67
CA GLN A 144 0.19 5.57 -10.66
C GLN A 144 -0.20 5.06 -9.27
N LEU A 145 0.67 5.23 -8.26
CA LEU A 145 0.35 4.96 -6.86
C LEU A 145 -0.35 6.18 -6.28
N GLN A 146 -1.66 6.04 -6.03
CA GLN A 146 -2.48 7.09 -5.44
C GLN A 146 -3.03 6.58 -4.10
N PRO A 147 -2.59 7.17 -2.95
CA PRO A 147 -3.10 6.83 -1.63
C PRO A 147 -4.56 7.24 -1.47
#